data_e8801c68c3e2c8b9bf0557b74c6bf8f6
#
_entry.id   e8801c68c3e2c8b9bf0557b74c6bf8f6
#
_cell.length_a   1.000
_cell.length_b   1.000
_cell.length_c   1.000
_cell.angle_alpha   90.00
_cell.angle_beta   90.00
_cell.angle_gamma   90.00
#
_symmetry.space_group_name_H-M   'P 1'
#
loop_
_entity.id
_entity.type
_entity.pdbx_description
1 polymer ?
#
loop_
_entity_poly.entity_id
_entity_poly.type
_entity_poly.pdbx_seq_one_letter_code
_entity_poly.pdbx_strand_id
1 'polypeptide(L)'
;GKTRLYSERDIEKLREIRRLTQELGVNLAGVEEIMRLRAELEALQARFEAEVQRLKAELGERFRELERKALPAPGETEKPSPKDRPLYIISVAAELVEMHPQTLRLYERKGLIKPKRSGGKTRLYSERDIEKLREIRRLTQELGVNLAGVEEIMRLRAELEALQARFEAEVARLKLLLLEEGKALSSGSMGA
;
A
#
# COMPACT_ATOMS: atom_id res chain seq x y z
N GLY A 1 21.75 36.79 17.14
CA GLY A 1 21.20 35.42 17.07
C GLY A 1 20.60 35.19 15.70
N LYS A 2 20.91 34.05 15.05
CA LYS A 2 20.29 33.70 13.75
C LYS A 2 18.85 33.26 14.03
N THR A 3 17.87 34.07 13.64
CA THR A 3 16.45 33.69 13.68
C THR A 3 16.21 32.60 12.63
N ARG A 4 15.66 31.46 13.04
CA ARG A 4 15.25 30.40 12.11
C ARG A 4 13.87 30.76 11.55
N LEU A 5 13.77 30.78 10.24
CA LEU A 5 12.49 30.97 9.52
C LEU A 5 11.96 29.59 9.14
N TYR A 6 10.68 29.36 9.35
CA TYR A 6 9.98 28.12 9.01
C TYR A 6 8.95 28.42 7.93
N SER A 7 8.88 27.55 6.93
CA SER A 7 7.84 27.60 5.91
C SER A 7 6.52 26.99 6.45
N GLU A 8 5.41 27.25 5.78
CA GLU A 8 4.13 26.61 6.08
C GLU A 8 4.27 25.06 6.09
N ARG A 9 5.01 24.52 5.12
CA ARG A 9 5.29 23.09 5.02
C ARG A 9 6.08 22.56 6.21
N ASP A 10 6.99 23.34 6.78
CA ASP A 10 7.73 22.95 7.99
C ASP A 10 6.80 22.94 9.20
N ILE A 11 5.87 23.88 9.29
CA ILE A 11 4.87 23.94 10.36
C ILE A 11 3.92 22.72 10.28
N GLU A 12 3.47 22.33 9.10
CA GLU A 12 2.66 21.14 8.89
C GLU A 12 3.40 19.86 9.32
N LYS A 13 4.67 19.72 8.93
CA LYS A 13 5.51 18.60 9.38
C LYS A 13 5.67 18.57 10.90
N LEU A 14 5.89 19.72 11.54
CA LEU A 14 6.00 19.80 12.99
C LEU A 14 4.70 19.42 13.70
N ARG A 15 3.55 19.81 13.16
CA ARG A 15 2.23 19.41 13.68
C ARG A 15 2.05 17.90 13.59
N GLU A 16 2.42 17.30 12.47
CA GLU A 16 2.31 15.86 12.26
C GLU A 16 3.28 15.08 13.18
N ILE A 17 4.53 15.53 13.33
CA ILE A 17 5.49 14.94 14.29
C ILE A 17 4.92 15.00 15.71
N ARG A 18 4.32 16.13 16.09
CA ARG A 18 3.67 16.27 17.39
C ARG A 18 2.52 15.29 17.57
N ARG A 19 1.66 15.15 16.56
CA ARG A 19 0.55 14.19 16.57
C ARG A 19 1.06 12.76 16.75
N LEU A 20 2.03 12.34 15.94
CA LEU A 20 2.62 11.01 16.01
C LEU A 20 3.23 10.71 17.38
N THR A 21 3.97 11.66 17.95
CA THR A 21 4.67 11.47 19.23
C THR A 21 3.75 11.61 20.44
N GLN A 22 2.89 12.61 20.49
CA GLN A 22 2.10 12.93 21.69
C GLN A 22 0.74 12.24 21.72
N GLU A 23 0.06 12.09 20.58
CA GLU A 23 -1.27 11.49 20.53
C GLU A 23 -1.21 9.98 20.28
N LEU A 24 -0.33 9.54 19.35
CA LEU A 24 -0.19 8.13 18.99
C LEU A 24 0.93 7.41 19.74
N GLY A 25 1.78 8.12 20.46
CA GLY A 25 2.87 7.52 21.25
C GLY A 25 3.97 6.88 20.39
N VAL A 26 4.14 7.32 19.14
CA VAL A 26 5.18 6.82 18.24
C VAL A 26 6.54 7.39 18.67
N ASN A 27 7.56 6.53 18.78
CA ASN A 27 8.92 6.99 19.06
C ASN A 27 9.59 7.62 17.83
N LEU A 28 10.74 8.28 18.04
CA LEU A 28 11.40 9.06 16.98
C LEU A 28 11.77 8.20 15.76
N ALA A 29 12.27 6.98 15.96
CA ALA A 29 12.57 6.04 14.87
C ALA A 29 11.33 5.72 14.04
N GLY A 30 10.17 5.53 14.69
CA GLY A 30 8.90 5.35 14.00
C GLY A 30 8.44 6.59 13.25
N VAL A 31 8.66 7.79 13.82
CA VAL A 31 8.32 9.06 13.16
C VAL A 31 9.09 9.23 11.85
N GLU A 32 10.40 8.94 11.85
CA GLU A 32 11.24 9.04 10.65
C GLU A 32 10.72 8.14 9.52
N GLU A 33 10.43 6.88 9.82
CA GLU A 33 9.92 5.93 8.84
C GLU A 33 8.51 6.30 8.35
N ILE A 34 7.62 6.76 9.23
CA ILE A 34 6.29 7.24 8.87
C ILE A 34 6.37 8.45 7.94
N MET A 35 7.21 9.43 8.24
CA MET A 35 7.38 10.62 7.40
C MET A 35 7.94 10.26 6.02
N ARG A 36 8.86 9.28 5.95
CA ARG A 36 9.39 8.75 4.69
C ARG A 36 8.28 8.10 3.84
N LEU A 37 7.49 7.21 4.44
CA LEU A 37 6.39 6.52 3.74
C LEU A 37 5.30 7.48 3.26
N ARG A 38 4.99 8.53 4.02
CA ARG A 38 4.04 9.56 3.60
C ARG A 38 4.54 10.35 2.39
N ALA A 39 5.83 10.73 2.39
CA ALA A 39 6.42 11.40 1.23
C ALA A 39 6.41 10.48 -0.02
N GLU A 40 6.64 9.19 0.15
CA GLU A 40 6.53 8.21 -0.93
C GLU A 40 5.10 8.09 -1.47
N LEU A 41 4.11 8.08 -0.58
CA LEU A 41 2.70 8.04 -0.92
C LEU A 41 2.26 9.29 -1.70
N GLU A 42 2.64 10.48 -1.24
CA GLU A 42 2.38 11.74 -1.93
C GLU A 42 3.03 11.78 -3.33
N ALA A 43 4.29 11.32 -3.43
CA ALA A 43 4.99 11.26 -4.71
C ALA A 43 4.33 10.27 -5.69
N LEU A 44 3.86 9.12 -5.19
CA LEU A 44 3.14 8.14 -5.99
C LEU A 44 1.79 8.69 -6.48
N GLN A 45 1.04 9.38 -5.61
CA GLN A 45 -0.22 10.03 -5.99
C GLN A 45 0.00 11.06 -7.10
N ALA A 46 0.99 11.93 -6.95
CA ALA A 46 1.30 12.95 -7.96
C ALA A 46 1.70 12.31 -9.31
N ARG A 47 2.50 11.23 -9.28
CA ARG A 47 2.85 10.49 -10.51
C ARG A 47 1.64 9.83 -11.15
N PHE A 48 0.74 9.26 -10.35
CA PHE A 48 -0.50 8.65 -10.81
C PHE A 48 -1.38 9.69 -11.52
N GLU A 49 -1.63 10.82 -10.87
CA GLU A 49 -2.43 11.90 -11.43
C GLU A 49 -1.85 12.41 -12.75
N ALA A 50 -0.53 12.66 -12.79
CA ALA A 50 0.14 13.14 -14.01
C ALA A 50 0.04 12.14 -15.17
N GLU A 51 0.26 10.84 -14.92
CA GLU A 51 0.19 9.81 -15.95
C GLU A 51 -1.25 9.60 -16.46
N VAL A 52 -2.23 9.58 -15.55
CA VAL A 52 -3.65 9.48 -15.93
C VAL A 52 -4.07 10.68 -16.77
N GLN A 53 -3.69 11.90 -16.39
CA GLN A 53 -4.00 13.10 -17.17
C GLN A 53 -3.34 13.06 -18.56
N ARG A 54 -2.09 12.58 -18.66
CA ARG A 54 -1.41 12.39 -19.93
C ARG A 54 -2.18 11.42 -20.83
N LEU A 55 -2.51 10.24 -20.34
CA LEU A 55 -3.23 9.21 -21.10
C LEU A 55 -4.65 9.68 -21.49
N LYS A 56 -5.34 10.39 -20.60
CA LYS A 56 -6.65 11.01 -20.91
C LYS A 56 -6.55 12.07 -22.00
N ALA A 57 -5.48 12.87 -22.00
CA ALA A 57 -5.23 13.85 -23.05
C ALA A 57 -4.97 13.18 -24.41
N GLU A 58 -4.23 12.09 -24.42
CA GLU A 58 -3.99 11.28 -25.64
C GLU A 58 -5.28 10.66 -26.19
N LEU A 59 -6.20 10.23 -25.34
CA LEU A 59 -7.52 9.70 -25.71
C LEU A 59 -8.51 10.79 -26.20
N GLY A 60 -8.27 12.06 -25.88
CA GLY A 60 -9.03 13.22 -26.36
C GLY A 60 -10.54 13.19 -26.02
N GLU A 61 -11.39 13.64 -26.96
CA GLU A 61 -12.84 13.74 -26.72
C GLU A 61 -13.55 12.40 -26.56
N ARG A 62 -13.02 11.35 -27.17
CA ARG A 62 -13.58 10.00 -27.13
C ARG A 62 -13.50 9.38 -25.71
N PHE A 63 -12.48 9.75 -24.94
CA PHE A 63 -12.40 9.36 -23.53
C PHE A 63 -13.61 9.88 -22.74
N ARG A 64 -14.03 11.12 -22.98
CA ARG A 64 -15.22 11.72 -22.33
C ARG A 64 -16.51 10.98 -22.66
N GLU A 65 -16.61 10.41 -23.84
CA GLU A 65 -17.75 9.60 -24.25
C GLU A 65 -17.73 8.21 -23.61
N LEU A 66 -16.54 7.59 -23.52
CA LEU A 66 -16.32 6.30 -22.86
C LEU A 66 -16.52 6.38 -21.33
N GLU A 67 -16.07 7.45 -20.70
CA GLU A 67 -16.33 7.68 -19.26
C GLU A 67 -17.81 7.77 -18.94
N ARG A 68 -18.61 8.40 -19.83
CA ARG A 68 -20.07 8.47 -19.68
C ARG A 68 -20.77 7.12 -19.82
N LYS A 69 -20.19 6.19 -20.57
CA LYS A 69 -20.73 4.84 -20.82
C LYS A 69 -20.12 3.77 -19.91
N ALA A 70 -18.99 4.05 -19.25
CA ALA A 70 -18.32 3.10 -18.38
C ALA A 70 -19.11 2.92 -17.08
N LEU A 71 -19.56 1.71 -16.85
CA LEU A 71 -19.98 1.24 -15.54
C LEU A 71 -18.83 1.42 -14.52
N PRO A 72 -19.13 1.63 -13.22
CA PRO A 72 -18.11 1.71 -12.20
C PRO A 72 -17.18 0.49 -12.31
N ALA A 73 -15.87 0.72 -12.19
CA ALA A 73 -14.88 -0.34 -12.24
C ALA A 73 -15.32 -1.48 -11.33
N PRO A 74 -15.32 -2.73 -11.79
CA PRO A 74 -15.66 -3.86 -10.95
C PRO A 74 -14.71 -3.81 -9.75
N GLY A 75 -15.29 -3.77 -8.55
CA GLY A 75 -14.51 -3.92 -7.33
C GLY A 75 -13.73 -5.22 -7.45
N GLU A 76 -12.43 -5.13 -7.60
CA GLU A 76 -11.58 -6.30 -7.73
C GLU A 76 -11.70 -7.09 -6.44
N THR A 77 -12.45 -8.20 -6.51
CA THR A 77 -12.25 -9.28 -5.57
C THR A 77 -10.88 -9.87 -5.91
N GLU A 78 -9.87 -9.45 -5.16
CA GLU A 78 -8.52 -10.03 -5.24
C GLU A 78 -8.64 -11.55 -5.24
N LYS A 79 -8.31 -12.19 -6.35
CA LYS A 79 -8.13 -13.64 -6.38
C LYS A 79 -7.05 -13.97 -5.37
N PRO A 80 -7.29 -14.91 -4.43
CA PRO A 80 -6.30 -15.25 -3.43
C PRO A 80 -4.99 -15.63 -4.11
N SER A 81 -3.93 -14.87 -3.83
CA SER A 81 -2.58 -15.16 -4.32
C SER A 81 -2.12 -16.52 -3.77
N PRO A 82 -1.27 -17.27 -4.48
CA PRO A 82 -0.63 -18.47 -3.93
C PRO A 82 0.03 -18.23 -2.56
N LYS A 83 0.52 -17.03 -2.30
CA LYS A 83 1.11 -16.59 -1.02
C LYS A 83 0.10 -16.47 0.12
N ASP A 84 -1.20 -16.42 -0.16
CA ASP A 84 -2.27 -16.32 0.84
C ASP A 84 -2.75 -17.68 1.35
N ARG A 85 -2.14 -18.80 0.87
CA ARG A 85 -2.46 -20.15 1.34
C ARG A 85 -1.97 -20.32 2.78
N PRO A 86 -2.84 -20.76 3.70
CA PRO A 86 -2.46 -21.01 5.09
C PRO A 86 -1.65 -22.31 5.18
N LEU A 87 -0.35 -22.23 5.45
CA LEU A 87 0.57 -23.38 5.36
C LEU A 87 1.24 -23.70 6.69
N TYR A 88 1.57 -22.69 7.52
CA TYR A 88 2.46 -22.85 8.66
C TYR A 88 1.71 -22.78 9.98
N ILE A 89 1.93 -23.76 10.87
CA ILE A 89 1.48 -23.66 12.26
C ILE A 89 2.37 -22.67 13.03
N ILE A 90 1.89 -22.19 14.19
CA ILE A 90 2.55 -21.13 14.96
C ILE A 90 4.01 -21.44 15.33
N SER A 91 4.35 -22.69 15.64
CA SER A 91 5.73 -23.07 15.98
C SER A 91 6.67 -22.89 14.79
N VAL A 92 6.25 -23.36 13.61
CA VAL A 92 7.03 -23.22 12.37
C VAL A 92 7.11 -21.76 11.94
N ALA A 93 5.99 -21.01 12.00
CA ALA A 93 5.98 -19.58 11.70
C ALA A 93 6.95 -18.81 12.61
N ALA A 94 6.94 -19.10 13.91
CA ALA A 94 7.82 -18.46 14.90
C ALA A 94 9.31 -18.75 14.61
N GLU A 95 9.65 -19.98 14.23
CA GLU A 95 11.00 -20.37 13.83
C GLU A 95 11.44 -19.64 12.55
N LEU A 96 10.59 -19.61 11.50
CA LEU A 96 10.88 -18.94 10.23
C LEU A 96 11.14 -17.44 10.35
N VAL A 97 10.57 -16.79 11.38
CA VAL A 97 10.76 -15.36 11.64
C VAL A 97 11.66 -15.08 12.84
N GLU A 98 12.25 -16.14 13.45
CA GLU A 98 13.12 -16.06 14.63
C GLU A 98 12.51 -15.25 15.78
N MET A 99 11.24 -15.52 16.08
CA MET A 99 10.47 -14.89 17.14
C MET A 99 9.84 -15.91 18.07
N HIS A 100 9.56 -15.49 19.32
CA HIS A 100 8.84 -16.37 20.24
C HIS A 100 7.36 -16.49 19.86
N PRO A 101 6.72 -17.68 19.94
CA PRO A 101 5.30 -17.86 19.61
C PRO A 101 4.34 -16.93 20.34
N GLN A 102 4.67 -16.51 21.57
CA GLN A 102 3.87 -15.53 22.34
C GLN A 102 3.88 -14.15 21.69
N THR A 103 4.99 -13.76 21.04
CA THR A 103 5.10 -12.52 20.28
C THR A 103 4.13 -12.53 19.09
N LEU A 104 4.05 -13.65 18.36
CA LEU A 104 3.10 -13.79 17.26
C LEU A 104 1.64 -13.68 17.74
N ARG A 105 1.33 -14.26 18.92
CA ARG A 105 0.00 -14.11 19.54
C ARG A 105 -0.29 -12.66 19.96
N LEU A 106 0.73 -11.93 20.41
CA LEU A 106 0.59 -10.50 20.72
C LEU A 106 0.26 -9.72 19.46
N TYR A 107 0.95 -9.96 18.35
CA TYR A 107 0.71 -9.28 17.08
C TYR A 107 -0.66 -9.62 16.48
N GLU A 108 -1.14 -10.86 16.65
CA GLU A 108 -2.52 -11.23 16.31
C GLU A 108 -3.54 -10.42 17.12
N ARG A 109 -3.37 -10.34 18.46
CA ARG A 109 -4.25 -9.55 19.33
C ARG A 109 -4.26 -8.06 18.98
N LYS A 110 -3.12 -7.54 18.49
CA LYS A 110 -2.97 -6.15 18.04
C LYS A 110 -3.48 -5.93 16.60
N GLY A 111 -3.93 -7.00 15.92
CA GLY A 111 -4.46 -6.91 14.56
C GLY A 111 -3.40 -6.71 13.47
N LEU A 112 -2.11 -6.76 13.81
CA LEU A 112 -1.00 -6.64 12.86
C LEU A 112 -0.95 -7.80 11.88
N ILE A 113 -1.34 -9.00 12.33
CA ILE A 113 -1.48 -10.21 11.51
C ILE A 113 -2.83 -10.86 11.78
N LYS A 114 -3.37 -11.55 10.77
CA LYS A 114 -4.67 -12.24 10.86
C LYS A 114 -4.55 -13.66 10.31
N PRO A 115 -3.90 -14.59 11.04
CA PRO A 115 -3.74 -15.96 10.59
C PRO A 115 -5.11 -16.63 10.42
N LYS A 116 -5.25 -17.45 9.39
CA LYS A 116 -6.46 -18.25 9.21
C LYS A 116 -6.51 -19.36 10.25
N ARG A 117 -7.70 -19.86 10.55
CA ARG A 117 -7.90 -20.98 11.47
C ARG A 117 -8.36 -22.22 10.68
N SER A 118 -7.74 -23.34 10.93
CA SER A 118 -8.25 -24.63 10.45
C SER A 118 -9.53 -25.02 11.18
N GLY A 119 -10.27 -26.01 10.67
CA GLY A 119 -11.49 -26.53 11.30
C GLY A 119 -11.32 -26.98 12.76
N GLY A 120 -10.08 -27.27 13.22
CA GLY A 120 -9.72 -27.60 14.60
C GLY A 120 -9.23 -26.42 15.45
N LYS A 121 -9.51 -25.17 15.08
CA LYS A 121 -9.08 -23.93 15.76
C LYS A 121 -7.57 -23.65 15.74
N THR A 122 -6.76 -24.45 15.05
CA THR A 122 -5.31 -24.23 14.91
C THR A 122 -5.03 -23.03 14.03
N ARG A 123 -4.11 -22.15 14.47
CA ARG A 123 -3.63 -20.99 13.67
C ARG A 123 -2.76 -21.48 12.53
N LEU A 124 -3.06 -20.99 11.34
CA LEU A 124 -2.28 -21.26 10.13
C LEU A 124 -1.86 -19.94 9.51
N TYR A 125 -0.57 -19.79 9.35
CA TYR A 125 0.06 -18.60 8.77
C TYR A 125 0.34 -18.84 7.30
N SER A 126 0.07 -17.86 6.47
CA SER A 126 0.41 -17.84 5.05
C SER A 126 1.84 -17.32 4.85
N GLU A 127 2.38 -17.50 3.65
CA GLU A 127 3.67 -16.90 3.28
C GLU A 127 3.65 -15.38 3.42
N ARG A 128 2.54 -14.74 3.06
CA ARG A 128 2.31 -13.31 3.25
C ARG A 128 2.34 -12.89 4.74
N ASP A 129 1.83 -13.74 5.65
CA ASP A 129 1.93 -13.49 7.08
C ASP A 129 3.38 -13.58 7.56
N ILE A 130 4.16 -14.51 7.04
CA ILE A 130 5.60 -14.63 7.34
C ILE A 130 6.36 -13.40 6.85
N GLU A 131 6.10 -12.91 5.63
CA GLU A 131 6.71 -11.68 5.12
C GLU A 131 6.39 -10.48 6.02
N LYS A 132 5.12 -10.31 6.43
CA LYS A 132 4.71 -9.27 7.39
C LYS A 132 5.40 -9.38 8.73
N LEU A 133 5.53 -10.58 9.28
CA LEU A 133 6.21 -10.82 10.55
C LEU A 133 7.69 -10.49 10.48
N ARG A 134 8.37 -10.80 9.38
CA ARG A 134 9.77 -10.40 9.14
C ARG A 134 9.92 -8.88 9.13
N GLU A 135 9.00 -8.19 8.47
CA GLU A 135 9.02 -6.74 8.44
C GLU A 135 8.76 -6.12 9.82
N ILE A 136 7.80 -6.64 10.59
CA ILE A 136 7.56 -6.20 11.97
C ILE A 136 8.81 -6.42 12.83
N ARG A 137 9.51 -7.55 12.66
CA ARG A 137 10.77 -7.82 13.34
C ARG A 137 11.83 -6.76 12.98
N ARG A 138 12.01 -6.50 11.68
CA ARG A 138 12.95 -5.48 11.21
C ARG A 138 12.65 -4.13 11.84
N LEU A 139 11.40 -3.69 11.81
CA LEU A 139 10.99 -2.42 12.40
C LEU A 139 11.27 -2.36 13.91
N THR A 140 10.96 -3.43 14.65
CA THR A 140 11.09 -3.44 16.10
C THR A 140 12.52 -3.68 16.59
N GLN A 141 13.24 -4.63 15.99
CA GLN A 141 14.54 -5.08 16.49
C GLN A 141 15.73 -4.34 15.84
N GLU A 142 15.66 -4.03 14.54
CA GLU A 142 16.74 -3.38 13.82
C GLU A 142 16.59 -1.85 13.84
N LEU A 143 15.38 -1.34 13.64
CA LEU A 143 15.11 0.10 13.60
C LEU A 143 14.63 0.67 14.95
N GLY A 144 14.37 -0.17 15.94
CA GLY A 144 13.94 0.27 17.27
C GLY A 144 12.57 0.97 17.30
N VAL A 145 11.71 0.72 16.31
CA VAL A 145 10.36 1.29 16.24
C VAL A 145 9.48 0.63 17.30
N ASN A 146 8.79 1.42 18.10
CA ASN A 146 7.86 0.88 19.09
C ASN A 146 6.56 0.37 18.42
N LEU A 147 5.76 -0.39 19.18
CA LEU A 147 4.59 -1.07 18.62
C LEU A 147 3.56 -0.11 18.00
N ALA A 148 3.35 1.07 18.61
CA ALA A 148 2.46 2.10 18.05
C ALA A 148 2.95 2.59 16.68
N GLY A 149 4.26 2.77 16.52
CA GLY A 149 4.88 3.11 15.24
C GLY A 149 4.72 1.99 14.21
N VAL A 150 4.89 0.72 14.63
CA VAL A 150 4.69 -0.44 13.74
C VAL A 150 3.25 -0.50 13.23
N GLU A 151 2.24 -0.27 14.08
CA GLU A 151 0.83 -0.25 13.66
C GLU A 151 0.59 0.79 12.55
N GLU A 152 1.09 2.01 12.71
CA GLU A 152 0.92 3.08 11.73
C GLU A 152 1.74 2.82 10.44
N ILE A 153 2.98 2.33 10.55
CA ILE A 153 3.81 1.96 9.40
C ILE A 153 3.13 0.87 8.56
N MET A 154 2.62 -0.19 9.19
CA MET A 154 1.95 -1.28 8.48
C MET A 154 0.66 -0.80 7.80
N ARG A 155 -0.07 0.15 8.42
CA ARG A 155 -1.23 0.78 7.80
C ARG A 155 -0.85 1.57 6.54
N LEU A 156 0.17 2.43 6.63
CA LEU A 156 0.64 3.23 5.49
C LEU A 156 1.17 2.36 4.35
N ARG A 157 1.87 1.26 4.65
CA ARG A 157 2.33 0.31 3.62
C ARG A 157 1.17 -0.35 2.88
N ALA A 158 0.13 -0.77 3.61
CA ALA A 158 -1.06 -1.33 2.98
C ALA A 158 -1.77 -0.30 2.08
N GLU A 159 -1.81 0.97 2.50
CA GLU A 159 -2.35 2.06 1.69
C GLU A 159 -1.52 2.30 0.42
N LEU A 160 -0.20 2.25 0.54
CA LEU A 160 0.74 2.39 -0.58
C LEU A 160 0.60 1.25 -1.59
N GLU A 161 0.54 -0.01 -1.13
CA GLU A 161 0.29 -1.19 -1.98
C GLU A 161 -1.06 -1.08 -2.70
N ALA A 162 -2.12 -0.68 -2.01
CA ALA A 162 -3.44 -0.50 -2.60
C ALA A 162 -3.45 0.61 -3.65
N LEU A 163 -2.74 1.72 -3.41
CA LEU A 163 -2.61 2.81 -4.36
C LEU A 163 -1.83 2.37 -5.61
N GLN A 164 -0.74 1.63 -5.44
CA GLN A 164 0.03 1.07 -6.55
C GLN A 164 -0.82 0.16 -7.44
N ALA A 165 -1.56 -0.78 -6.84
CA ALA A 165 -2.44 -1.69 -7.57
C ALA A 165 -3.52 -0.94 -8.35
N ARG A 166 -4.15 0.09 -7.74
CA ARG A 166 -5.12 0.95 -8.43
C ARG A 166 -4.49 1.72 -9.60
N PHE A 167 -3.29 2.23 -9.40
CA PHE A 167 -2.55 2.92 -10.45
C PHE A 167 -2.26 2.01 -11.65
N GLU A 168 -1.72 0.82 -11.39
CA GLU A 168 -1.40 -0.17 -12.43
C GLU A 168 -2.66 -0.59 -13.21
N ALA A 169 -3.75 -0.85 -12.52
CA ALA A 169 -5.03 -1.21 -13.15
C ALA A 169 -5.58 -0.10 -14.05
N GLU A 170 -5.59 1.15 -13.57
CA GLU A 170 -6.11 2.29 -14.36
C GLU A 170 -5.23 2.61 -15.57
N VAL A 171 -3.90 2.58 -15.40
CA VAL A 171 -2.96 2.76 -16.50
C VAL A 171 -3.11 1.65 -17.55
N ALA A 172 -3.24 0.40 -17.14
CA ALA A 172 -3.48 -0.72 -18.04
C ALA A 172 -4.79 -0.55 -18.83
N ARG A 173 -5.86 -0.13 -18.14
CA ARG A 173 -7.16 0.18 -18.76
C ARG A 173 -7.05 1.27 -19.81
N LEU A 174 -6.42 2.39 -19.48
CA LEU A 174 -6.26 3.52 -20.42
C LEU A 174 -5.39 3.15 -21.62
N LYS A 175 -4.31 2.39 -21.42
CA LYS A 175 -3.47 1.89 -22.52
C LYS A 175 -4.22 0.94 -23.44
N LEU A 176 -5.10 0.09 -22.91
CA LEU A 176 -5.94 -0.80 -23.72
C LEU A 176 -6.87 0.01 -24.63
N LEU A 177 -7.52 1.05 -24.10
CA LEU A 177 -8.38 1.94 -24.88
C LEU A 177 -7.62 2.64 -26.02
N LEU A 178 -6.39 3.10 -25.77
CA LEU A 178 -5.52 3.69 -26.79
C LEU A 178 -5.18 2.69 -27.91
N LEU A 179 -4.92 1.42 -27.57
CA LEU A 179 -4.62 0.37 -28.54
C LEU A 179 -5.83 0.03 -29.42
N GLU A 180 -7.03 0.01 -28.85
CA GLU A 180 -8.27 -0.21 -29.59
C GLU A 180 -8.57 0.94 -30.58
N GLU A 181 -8.27 2.17 -30.19
CA GLU A 181 -8.37 3.33 -31.10
C GLU A 181 -7.40 3.21 -32.29
N GLY A 182 -6.14 2.87 -32.02
CA GLY A 182 -5.13 2.69 -33.07
C GLY A 182 -5.54 1.64 -34.11
N LYS A 183 -6.17 0.56 -33.68
CA LYS A 183 -6.69 -0.49 -34.58
C LYS A 183 -7.89 -0.03 -35.39
N ALA A 184 -8.83 0.73 -34.79
CA ALA A 184 -10.00 1.25 -35.47
C ALA A 184 -9.65 2.26 -36.60
N LEU A 185 -8.63 3.09 -36.36
CA LEU A 185 -8.12 4.04 -37.36
C LEU A 185 -7.40 3.34 -38.52
N SER A 186 -6.62 2.27 -38.25
CA SER A 186 -5.92 1.50 -39.28
C SER A 186 -6.88 0.68 -40.16
N SER A 187 -7.99 0.18 -39.61
CA SER A 187 -8.99 -0.58 -40.39
C SER A 187 -9.94 0.31 -41.23
N GLY A 188 -10.14 1.58 -40.82
CA GLY A 188 -10.93 2.55 -41.56
C GLY A 188 -10.23 3.16 -42.78
N SER A 189 -8.89 3.09 -42.84
CA SER A 189 -8.10 3.64 -43.96
C SER A 189 -7.91 2.72 -45.15
N MET A 190 -8.37 1.46 -45.10
CA MET A 190 -8.24 0.49 -46.19
C MET A 190 -9.55 0.36 -47.05
N GLY A 191 -10.53 1.23 -46.80
CA GLY A 191 -11.85 1.15 -47.48
C GLY A 191 -12.25 2.39 -48.28
N ALA A 192 -11.28 3.22 -48.73
CA ALA A 192 -11.53 4.38 -49.57
C ALA A 192 -10.78 4.26 -50.91
#